data_4942fd091e30b965040e833b8b1a9b59
#
_entry.id   4942fd091e30b965040e833b8b1a9b59
#
_cell.length_a   1.000
_cell.length_b   1.000
_cell.length_c   1.000
_cell.angle_alpha   90.00
_cell.angle_beta   90.00
_cell.angle_gamma   90.00
#
_symmetry.space_group_name_H-M   'P 1'
#
loop_
_entity.id
_entity.type
_entity.pdbx_description
1 polymer ?
#
loop_
_entity_poly.entity_id
_entity_poly.type
_entity_poly.pdbx_seq_one_letter_code
_entity_poly.pdbx_strand_id
1 'polypeptide(L)'
;MSFNIKTITVKNFLSVGNQTQAVDFDKQHLTLVLGSNLDLGGDDTGSRNGTGKTTMINALSYALYGQALTNIKKENLINKTNGKSMLVTVEFEKNGVIYRIERGRKPNVLKLYVNDQELKSKDSEDDSQGDSRETQKAIEQMLEMSHTMFKHLVALNTYTEPFLSMKAAEQREVIEQLLGITLLSEKAEALKTLIKESKDSIQIETVRIDAVKGANENVQKSIDSLHLKSSAWENKHDSELENLGRAIVNLEAVDIEAELSAHIALQQWTENNNKLRDLTRQRATLESAVGQAEKTLKKYKTELESLGNKKCHACEQELHDHKHEEMTATATQHYDEAYEYWQKMRAQLKQITEEIAAVGELPHKPSTYYDTEAEALGHKNNLASLERSLDAKVVEANPYNEQIEELKKTAIQEINWGTVNSLTKLKDHQEFLHKLLTNKDSFIRKKIIDQNLSYLNKRLSYYIDKLGLPHRVIFQNDLSVEITQLGQDLDFDNLSRGERNRLILSMSFAFRDVWEGLYQSMNLLFIDELVDAGMDTAGVESALAVLKKMARERNKNIYLISHKDELVGRVNNVLRVIKENGFTSYSNDVDYVE
;
A
#
# COMPACT_ATOMS: atom_id res chain seq x y z
N MET A 1 5.13 12.99 -6.49
CA MET A 1 6.16 13.02 -5.43
C MET A 1 7.26 12.05 -5.83
N SER A 2 8.54 12.41 -5.70
CA SER A 2 9.67 11.55 -6.09
C SER A 2 10.56 11.29 -4.87
N PHE A 3 11.02 10.04 -4.77
CA PHE A 3 12.00 9.60 -3.80
C PHE A 3 13.24 9.15 -4.57
N ASN A 4 14.29 9.98 -4.54
CA ASN A 4 15.49 9.79 -5.33
C ASN A 4 16.67 9.42 -4.44
N ILE A 5 17.08 8.16 -4.45
CA ILE A 5 18.31 7.73 -3.78
C ILE A 5 19.49 8.21 -4.65
N LYS A 6 20.40 8.97 -4.05
CA LYS A 6 21.55 9.57 -4.73
C LYS A 6 22.81 8.75 -4.55
N THR A 7 23.19 8.49 -3.33
CA THR A 7 24.45 7.81 -3.03
C THR A 7 24.31 6.79 -1.92
N ILE A 8 25.16 5.78 -1.95
CA ILE A 8 25.39 4.88 -0.83
C ILE A 8 26.89 4.80 -0.53
N THR A 9 27.25 4.88 0.73
CA THR A 9 28.61 4.56 1.19
C THR A 9 28.58 3.34 2.10
N VAL A 10 29.57 2.47 1.95
CA VAL A 10 29.63 1.17 2.63
C VAL A 10 31.03 0.98 3.23
N LYS A 11 31.09 0.63 4.51
CA LYS A 11 32.29 0.32 5.24
C LYS A 11 32.11 -0.89 6.13
N ASN A 12 33.03 -1.83 6.11
CA ASN A 12 33.03 -3.04 6.94
C ASN A 12 31.73 -3.86 6.89
N PHE A 13 31.11 -3.92 5.70
CA PHE A 13 29.85 -4.61 5.47
C PHE A 13 30.06 -5.79 4.49
N LEU A 14 29.75 -7.01 4.92
CA LEU A 14 29.95 -8.26 4.17
C LEU A 14 31.39 -8.34 3.59
N SER A 15 31.52 -8.29 2.26
CA SER A 15 32.81 -8.36 1.57
C SER A 15 33.53 -7.00 1.47
N VAL A 16 32.87 -5.90 1.75
CA VAL A 16 33.53 -4.58 1.79
C VAL A 16 34.34 -4.42 3.06
N GLY A 17 35.59 -4.03 2.93
CA GLY A 17 36.53 -3.87 4.02
C GLY A 17 36.47 -2.50 4.72
N ASN A 18 37.59 -2.15 5.37
CA ASN A 18 37.69 -0.91 6.16
C ASN A 18 37.78 0.37 5.32
N GLN A 19 38.17 0.26 4.06
CA GLN A 19 38.11 1.36 3.11
C GLN A 19 36.66 1.59 2.71
N THR A 20 36.17 2.82 2.93
CA THR A 20 34.80 3.18 2.55
C THR A 20 34.67 3.15 1.04
N GLN A 21 33.69 2.43 0.56
CA GLN A 21 33.30 2.36 -0.84
C GLN A 21 32.04 3.20 -1.06
N ALA A 22 31.98 3.94 -2.15
CA ALA A 22 30.85 4.76 -2.52
C ALA A 22 30.30 4.33 -3.89
N VAL A 23 28.98 4.35 -4.00
CA VAL A 23 28.28 4.16 -5.30
C VAL A 23 27.32 5.31 -5.48
N ASP A 24 27.47 6.01 -6.58
CA ASP A 24 26.57 7.06 -7.02
C ASP A 24 25.46 6.43 -7.88
N PHE A 25 24.21 6.64 -7.45
CA PHE A 25 23.01 6.15 -8.12
C PHE A 25 22.37 7.19 -9.02
N ASP A 26 22.87 8.41 -9.08
CA ASP A 26 22.25 9.49 -9.88
C ASP A 26 22.64 9.40 -11.37
N LYS A 27 22.56 8.20 -11.92
CA LYS A 27 22.86 7.90 -13.33
C LYS A 27 21.61 7.38 -14.01
N GLN A 28 20.91 8.24 -14.72
CA GLN A 28 19.62 7.96 -15.39
C GLN A 28 19.74 6.95 -16.55
N HIS A 29 20.30 5.78 -16.32
CA HIS A 29 20.55 4.81 -17.39
C HIS A 29 20.52 3.37 -16.87
N LEU A 30 20.56 2.44 -17.83
CA LEU A 30 20.76 1.02 -17.55
C LEU A 30 22.26 0.78 -17.33
N THR A 31 22.62 0.40 -16.11
CA THR A 31 23.97 0.09 -15.68
C THR A 31 24.13 -1.41 -15.47
N LEU A 32 25.10 -2.03 -16.14
CA LEU A 32 25.48 -3.42 -15.89
C LEU A 32 26.47 -3.49 -14.74
N VAL A 33 26.20 -4.36 -13.77
CA VAL A 33 27.10 -4.62 -12.64
C VAL A 33 27.82 -5.93 -12.87
N LEU A 34 29.11 -5.85 -13.16
CA LEU A 34 29.98 -7.00 -13.41
C LEU A 34 30.94 -7.23 -12.26
N GLY A 35 31.19 -8.51 -11.96
CA GLY A 35 32.21 -8.89 -11.00
C GLY A 35 33.53 -9.21 -11.67
N SER A 36 34.63 -8.83 -11.05
CA SER A 36 35.99 -9.28 -11.38
C SER A 36 36.66 -9.77 -10.09
N ASN A 37 36.99 -11.06 -10.02
CA ASN A 37 37.59 -11.67 -8.85
C ASN A 37 39.09 -11.88 -9.08
N LEU A 38 39.89 -10.89 -8.68
CA LEU A 38 41.34 -10.92 -8.83
C LEU A 38 42.01 -12.00 -7.95
N ASP A 39 41.37 -12.35 -6.83
CA ASP A 39 41.86 -13.43 -5.96
C ASP A 39 41.81 -14.83 -6.63
N LEU A 40 41.00 -14.96 -7.69
CA LEU A 40 40.85 -16.19 -8.47
C LEU A 40 41.29 -16.05 -9.93
N GLY A 41 42.13 -15.06 -10.26
CA GLY A 41 42.69 -14.84 -11.58
C GLY A 41 41.90 -13.87 -12.47
N GLY A 42 40.89 -13.21 -11.93
CA GLY A 42 40.17 -12.13 -12.62
C GLY A 42 39.41 -12.57 -13.87
N ASP A 43 39.45 -11.71 -14.91
CA ASP A 43 38.70 -11.93 -16.15
C ASP A 43 39.23 -13.11 -16.97
N ASP A 44 40.52 -13.43 -16.85
CA ASP A 44 41.17 -14.52 -17.63
C ASP A 44 40.60 -15.92 -17.24
N THR A 45 40.07 -16.07 -16.06
CA THR A 45 39.50 -17.34 -15.58
C THR A 45 37.96 -17.36 -15.59
N GLY A 46 37.30 -16.27 -15.96
CA GLY A 46 35.85 -16.13 -15.89
C GLY A 46 35.28 -16.17 -14.48
N SER A 47 36.12 -16.00 -13.44
CA SER A 47 35.72 -16.06 -12.03
C SER A 47 35.02 -14.78 -11.60
N ARG A 48 33.70 -14.72 -11.75
CA ARG A 48 32.87 -13.55 -11.47
C ARG A 48 32.02 -13.67 -10.23
N ASN A 49 32.03 -14.84 -9.60
CA ASN A 49 31.24 -15.13 -8.40
C ASN A 49 31.95 -14.69 -7.13
N GLY A 50 31.17 -14.35 -6.12
CA GLY A 50 31.69 -13.99 -4.80
C GLY A 50 32.42 -12.64 -4.74
N THR A 51 32.31 -11.78 -5.77
CA THR A 51 32.95 -10.45 -5.81
C THR A 51 32.25 -9.42 -4.91
N GLY A 52 31.01 -9.68 -4.50
CA GLY A 52 30.25 -8.75 -3.66
C GLY A 52 29.26 -7.86 -4.45
N LYS A 53 28.86 -8.25 -5.65
CA LYS A 53 27.84 -7.52 -6.44
C LYS A 53 26.56 -7.28 -5.65
N THR A 54 26.02 -8.30 -5.02
CA THR A 54 24.81 -8.25 -4.19
C THR A 54 25.03 -7.52 -2.85
N THR A 55 26.28 -7.30 -2.44
CA THR A 55 26.60 -6.58 -1.20
C THR A 55 26.04 -5.17 -1.20
N MET A 56 26.07 -4.47 -2.34
CA MET A 56 25.56 -3.12 -2.50
C MET A 56 24.05 -3.05 -2.20
N ILE A 57 23.27 -3.98 -2.75
CA ILE A 57 21.81 -4.01 -2.55
C ILE A 57 21.48 -4.39 -1.10
N ASN A 58 22.21 -5.34 -0.53
CA ASN A 58 22.07 -5.71 0.87
C ASN A 58 22.41 -4.55 1.82
N ALA A 59 23.42 -3.75 1.48
CA ALA A 59 23.78 -2.56 2.22
C ALA A 59 22.66 -1.51 2.18
N LEU A 60 22.07 -1.28 1.00
CA LEU A 60 20.92 -0.39 0.84
C LEU A 60 19.72 -0.88 1.65
N SER A 61 19.36 -2.15 1.53
CA SER A 61 18.28 -2.76 2.32
C SER A 61 18.54 -2.63 3.82
N TYR A 62 19.79 -2.88 4.26
CA TYR A 62 20.18 -2.74 5.67
C TYR A 62 20.08 -1.29 6.14
N ALA A 63 20.53 -0.32 5.37
CA ALA A 63 20.44 1.09 5.72
C ALA A 63 18.99 1.54 5.92
N LEU A 64 18.10 1.15 5.01
CA LEU A 64 16.68 1.55 5.04
C LEU A 64 15.86 0.80 6.09
N TYR A 65 16.03 -0.53 6.18
CA TYR A 65 15.15 -1.40 6.99
C TYR A 65 15.84 -2.10 8.17
N GLY A 66 17.16 -1.96 8.31
CA GLY A 66 17.94 -2.69 9.32
C GLY A 66 18.04 -4.19 9.09
N GLN A 67 17.74 -4.65 7.87
CA GLN A 67 17.73 -6.05 7.45
C GLN A 67 18.36 -6.20 6.07
N ALA A 68 19.08 -7.30 5.84
CA ALA A 68 19.50 -7.67 4.48
C ALA A 68 18.32 -8.25 3.69
N LEU A 69 18.49 -8.40 2.39
CA LEU A 69 17.48 -9.04 1.52
C LEU A 69 17.30 -10.53 1.84
N THR A 70 18.35 -11.16 2.30
CA THR A 70 18.38 -12.57 2.71
C THR A 70 18.36 -12.69 4.24
N ASN A 71 18.05 -13.89 4.75
CA ASN A 71 17.98 -14.17 6.19
C ASN A 71 19.37 -14.23 6.86
N ILE A 72 20.25 -13.25 6.56
CA ILE A 72 21.56 -13.12 7.20
C ILE A 72 21.38 -12.47 8.57
N LYS A 73 21.87 -13.13 9.62
CA LYS A 73 21.91 -12.53 10.96
C LYS A 73 22.70 -11.23 10.95
N LYS A 74 22.24 -10.23 11.67
CA LYS A 74 22.83 -8.87 11.67
C LYS A 74 24.32 -8.86 12.03
N GLU A 75 24.76 -9.77 12.90
CA GLU A 75 26.17 -9.96 13.25
C GLU A 75 27.03 -10.40 12.06
N ASN A 76 26.44 -11.23 11.19
CA ASN A 76 27.13 -11.75 10.01
C ASN A 76 27.19 -10.75 8.85
N LEU A 77 26.54 -9.60 8.97
CA LEU A 77 26.67 -8.49 8.03
C LEU A 77 27.98 -7.72 8.21
N ILE A 78 28.57 -7.78 9.42
CA ILE A 78 29.87 -7.17 9.70
C ILE A 78 30.94 -7.92 8.91
N ASN A 79 31.83 -7.20 8.24
CA ASN A 79 32.98 -7.82 7.59
C ASN A 79 33.74 -8.72 8.56
N LYS A 80 33.92 -9.98 8.19
CA LYS A 80 34.47 -11.00 9.09
C LYS A 80 35.92 -10.76 9.45
N THR A 81 36.70 -10.17 8.54
CA THR A 81 38.12 -9.87 8.77
C THR A 81 38.28 -8.74 9.78
N ASN A 82 37.50 -7.68 9.64
CA ASN A 82 37.62 -6.49 10.48
C ASN A 82 36.79 -6.58 11.77
N GLY A 83 35.67 -7.30 11.78
CA GLY A 83 34.85 -7.63 12.95
C GLY A 83 34.18 -6.46 13.67
N LYS A 84 34.37 -5.22 13.23
CA LYS A 84 33.90 -3.99 13.90
C LYS A 84 33.69 -2.83 12.92
N SER A 85 33.14 -1.72 13.44
CA SER A 85 33.00 -0.42 12.75
C SER A 85 32.27 -0.54 11.41
N MET A 86 31.23 -1.37 11.35
CA MET A 86 30.35 -1.45 10.19
C MET A 86 29.50 -0.18 10.11
N LEU A 87 29.52 0.47 8.97
CA LEU A 87 28.72 1.67 8.70
C LEU A 87 28.22 1.66 7.25
N VAL A 88 26.95 1.92 7.09
CA VAL A 88 26.30 2.17 5.79
C VAL A 88 25.61 3.52 5.88
N THR A 89 25.90 4.39 4.90
CA THR A 89 25.23 5.69 4.77
C THR A 89 24.51 5.76 3.44
N VAL A 90 23.27 6.24 3.46
CA VAL A 90 22.45 6.45 2.27
C VAL A 90 21.98 7.90 2.24
N GLU A 91 22.22 8.57 1.11
CA GLU A 91 21.68 9.90 0.84
C GLU A 91 20.57 9.82 -0.19
N PHE A 92 19.48 10.49 0.06
CA PHE A 92 18.34 10.56 -0.84
C PHE A 92 17.65 11.92 -0.77
N GLU A 93 16.94 12.23 -1.85
CA GLU A 93 16.11 13.43 -1.95
C GLU A 93 14.65 13.03 -1.99
N LYS A 94 13.83 13.68 -1.16
CA LYS A 94 12.38 13.56 -1.17
C LYS A 94 11.76 14.95 -1.23
N ASN A 95 11.04 15.23 -2.32
CA ASN A 95 10.35 16.51 -2.53
C ASN A 95 11.28 17.75 -2.41
N GLY A 96 12.53 17.65 -2.90
CA GLY A 96 13.49 18.74 -2.86
C GLY A 96 14.24 18.88 -1.51
N VAL A 97 13.98 18.00 -0.54
CA VAL A 97 14.68 17.96 0.74
C VAL A 97 15.68 16.81 0.73
N ILE A 98 16.91 17.06 1.17
CA ILE A 98 17.97 16.06 1.25
C ILE A 98 17.92 15.38 2.61
N TYR A 99 17.96 14.06 2.58
CA TYR A 99 17.99 13.19 3.75
C TYR A 99 19.23 12.31 3.72
N ARG A 100 19.76 12.01 4.90
CA ARG A 100 20.86 11.06 5.05
C ARG A 100 20.56 10.11 6.22
N ILE A 101 20.66 8.82 5.95
CA ILE A 101 20.55 7.76 6.95
C ILE A 101 21.94 7.20 7.19
N GLU A 102 22.36 7.13 8.44
CA GLU A 102 23.57 6.45 8.87
C GLU A 102 23.20 5.26 9.76
N ARG A 103 23.55 4.06 9.33
CA ARG A 103 23.29 2.85 10.08
C ARG A 103 24.55 2.01 10.24
N GLY A 104 24.91 1.76 11.48
CA GLY A 104 26.14 1.05 11.84
C GLY A 104 25.93 -0.06 12.86
N ARG A 105 26.98 -0.88 13.01
CA ARG A 105 27.04 -1.92 14.02
C ARG A 105 28.46 -2.10 14.54
N LYS A 106 28.58 -2.27 15.86
CA LYS A 106 29.83 -2.30 16.62
C LYS A 106 30.71 -1.05 16.37
N PRO A 107 30.20 0.16 16.78
CA PRO A 107 29.01 0.40 17.62
C PRO A 107 27.69 0.39 16.87
N ASN A 108 26.57 0.24 17.59
CA ASN A 108 25.25 0.40 17.02
C ASN A 108 24.99 1.89 16.78
N VAL A 109 24.65 2.23 15.54
CA VAL A 109 24.34 3.59 15.12
C VAL A 109 23.06 3.53 14.25
N LEU A 110 22.13 4.42 14.51
CA LEU A 110 21.02 4.72 13.60
C LEU A 110 20.70 6.20 13.73
N LYS A 111 21.02 6.96 12.70
CA LYS A 111 20.80 8.40 12.64
C LYS A 111 20.10 8.78 11.36
N LEU A 112 19.22 9.75 11.45
CA LEU A 112 18.51 10.35 10.32
C LEU A 112 18.81 11.85 10.32
N TYR A 113 19.27 12.35 9.19
CA TYR A 113 19.56 13.77 8.98
C TYR A 113 18.60 14.34 7.94
N VAL A 114 18.19 15.57 8.14
CA VAL A 114 17.40 16.37 7.22
C VAL A 114 18.17 17.67 6.94
N ASN A 115 18.59 17.87 5.68
CA ASN A 115 19.46 18.99 5.28
C ASN A 115 20.67 19.14 6.24
N ASP A 116 21.37 18.03 6.49
CA ASP A 116 22.53 17.89 7.38
C ASP A 116 22.29 18.13 8.88
N GLN A 117 21.05 18.37 9.30
CA GLN A 117 20.68 18.44 10.72
C GLN A 117 20.14 17.09 11.19
N GLU A 118 20.70 16.55 12.30
CA GLU A 118 20.23 15.29 12.88
C GLU A 118 18.81 15.47 13.46
N LEU A 119 17.89 14.62 13.02
CA LEU A 119 16.54 14.59 13.53
C LEU A 119 16.54 13.82 14.87
N LYS A 120 16.53 14.55 15.98
CA LYS A 120 16.41 13.97 17.33
C LYS A 120 14.94 13.87 17.72
N SER A 121 14.54 12.78 18.41
CA SER A 121 13.22 12.69 19.01
C SER A 121 13.11 13.70 20.18
N LYS A 122 11.92 14.30 20.34
CA LYS A 122 11.69 15.40 21.31
C LYS A 122 11.81 14.98 22.78
N ASP A 123 11.83 13.68 23.08
CA ASP A 123 11.72 13.15 24.43
C ASP A 123 12.96 12.42 24.97
N SER A 124 14.10 12.46 24.25
CA SER A 124 15.30 11.73 24.69
C SER A 124 16.40 12.67 25.18
N GLU A 125 16.45 12.90 26.48
CA GLU A 125 17.67 13.36 27.17
C GLU A 125 18.70 12.22 27.37
N ASP A 126 18.34 10.98 27.06
CA ASP A 126 19.18 9.78 27.20
C ASP A 126 19.40 9.07 25.85
N ASP A 127 20.67 8.80 25.51
CA ASP A 127 21.15 8.03 24.34
C ASP A 127 20.75 6.54 24.35
N SER A 128 19.54 6.20 24.81
CA SER A 128 19.10 4.83 25.02
C SER A 128 18.35 4.24 23.82
N GLN A 129 18.17 2.92 23.80
CA GLN A 129 17.57 2.11 22.72
C GLN A 129 16.16 2.55 22.21
N GLY A 130 15.50 3.49 22.90
CA GLY A 130 14.21 4.07 22.51
C GLY A 130 14.29 4.90 21.22
N ASP A 131 15.32 5.69 21.07
CA ASP A 131 15.55 6.59 19.94
C ASP A 131 15.69 5.84 18.60
N SER A 132 16.35 4.69 18.60
CA SER A 132 16.51 3.87 17.38
C SER A 132 15.20 3.29 16.84
N ARG A 133 14.18 3.05 17.68
CA ARG A 133 12.87 2.55 17.24
C ARG A 133 12.03 3.66 16.61
N GLU A 134 12.09 4.85 17.19
CA GLU A 134 11.37 6.02 16.65
C GLU A 134 12.00 6.49 15.34
N THR A 135 13.34 6.55 15.28
CA THR A 135 14.07 6.83 14.04
C THR A 135 13.72 5.82 12.95
N GLN A 136 13.64 4.52 13.27
CA GLN A 136 13.24 3.50 12.30
C GLN A 136 11.80 3.71 11.82
N LYS A 137 10.86 4.03 12.71
CA LYS A 137 9.48 4.36 12.32
C LYS A 137 9.43 5.58 11.39
N ALA A 138 10.21 6.63 11.71
CA ALA A 138 10.28 7.82 10.87
C ALA A 138 10.82 7.49 9.47
N ILE A 139 11.83 6.62 9.37
CA ILE A 139 12.36 6.13 8.09
C ILE A 139 11.28 5.35 7.33
N GLU A 140 10.59 4.40 7.98
CA GLU A 140 9.53 3.59 7.34
C GLU A 140 8.35 4.44 6.87
N GLN A 141 7.93 5.42 7.65
CA GLN A 141 6.91 6.40 7.26
C GLN A 141 7.35 7.25 6.07
N MET A 142 8.64 7.62 6.01
CA MET A 142 9.18 8.37 4.89
C MET A 142 9.24 7.55 3.61
N LEU A 143 9.61 6.26 3.73
CA LEU A 143 9.67 5.33 2.59
C LEU A 143 8.29 4.96 2.07
N GLU A 144 7.27 4.95 2.94
CA GLU A 144 5.90 4.46 2.65
C GLU A 144 5.87 3.02 2.10
N MET A 145 6.99 2.32 2.13
CA MET A 145 7.22 1.01 1.53
C MET A 145 7.78 0.04 2.58
N SER A 146 7.15 -1.13 2.73
CA SER A 146 7.67 -2.19 3.60
C SER A 146 8.92 -2.85 3.00
N HIS A 147 9.70 -3.53 3.84
CA HIS A 147 10.86 -4.31 3.39
C HIS A 147 10.46 -5.40 2.37
N THR A 148 9.30 -6.03 2.55
CA THR A 148 8.76 -7.01 1.61
C THR A 148 8.47 -6.38 0.25
N MET A 149 7.82 -5.21 0.26
CA MET A 149 7.57 -4.47 -0.99
C MET A 149 8.88 -4.04 -1.67
N PHE A 150 9.87 -3.59 -0.91
CA PHE A 150 11.18 -3.23 -1.45
C PHE A 150 11.82 -4.39 -2.22
N LYS A 151 11.71 -5.63 -1.71
CA LYS A 151 12.22 -6.83 -2.39
C LYS A 151 11.51 -7.12 -3.72
N HIS A 152 10.23 -6.83 -3.82
CA HIS A 152 9.43 -7.12 -5.01
C HIS A 152 9.37 -5.96 -6.02
N LEU A 153 9.69 -4.73 -5.59
CA LEU A 153 9.61 -3.54 -6.45
C LEU A 153 10.97 -2.96 -6.85
N VAL A 154 11.98 -3.10 -5.97
CA VAL A 154 13.25 -2.38 -6.11
C VAL A 154 14.43 -3.33 -6.21
N ALA A 155 14.46 -4.40 -5.40
CA ALA A 155 15.60 -5.31 -5.29
C ALA A 155 15.23 -6.72 -5.80
N LEU A 156 15.02 -6.84 -7.09
CA LEU A 156 14.62 -8.09 -7.73
C LEU A 156 15.81 -9.05 -7.84
N ASN A 157 15.66 -10.25 -7.35
CA ASN A 157 16.75 -11.22 -7.31
C ASN A 157 16.24 -12.67 -7.35
N THR A 158 17.16 -13.61 -7.53
CA THR A 158 16.86 -15.04 -7.64
C THR A 158 16.75 -15.78 -6.29
N TYR A 159 17.17 -15.16 -5.20
CA TYR A 159 17.22 -15.76 -3.85
C TYR A 159 16.14 -15.24 -2.89
N THR A 160 15.42 -14.19 -3.25
CA THR A 160 14.19 -13.82 -2.54
C THR A 160 13.08 -14.75 -2.98
N GLU A 161 12.27 -15.20 -2.03
CA GLU A 161 11.10 -16.02 -2.32
C GLU A 161 10.18 -15.27 -3.30
N PRO A 162 9.90 -15.85 -4.47
CA PRO A 162 9.00 -15.23 -5.44
C PRO A 162 7.62 -15.02 -4.84
N PHE A 163 6.96 -13.94 -5.21
CA PHE A 163 5.62 -13.64 -4.72
C PHE A 163 4.65 -14.83 -4.84
N LEU A 164 4.70 -15.55 -5.95
CA LEU A 164 3.80 -16.70 -6.22
C LEU A 164 4.14 -17.95 -5.39
N SER A 165 5.34 -18.03 -4.84
CA SER A 165 5.73 -19.11 -3.92
C SER A 165 5.41 -18.79 -2.46
N MET A 166 5.10 -17.52 -2.15
CA MET A 166 4.75 -17.10 -0.79
C MET A 166 3.42 -17.71 -0.34
N LYS A 167 3.24 -17.83 0.96
CA LYS A 167 1.95 -18.24 1.53
C LYS A 167 0.83 -17.27 1.18
N ALA A 168 -0.38 -17.78 0.99
CA ALA A 168 -1.54 -16.96 0.60
C ALA A 168 -1.78 -15.73 1.52
N ALA A 169 -1.52 -15.86 2.81
CA ALA A 169 -1.63 -14.75 3.77
C ALA A 169 -0.59 -13.64 3.49
N GLU A 170 0.65 -14.02 3.19
CA GLU A 170 1.73 -13.09 2.87
C GLU A 170 1.53 -12.45 1.49
N GLN A 171 1.08 -13.22 0.49
CA GLN A 171 0.68 -12.69 -0.81
C GLN A 171 -0.42 -11.64 -0.67
N ARG A 172 -1.41 -11.94 0.18
CA ARG A 172 -2.52 -11.02 0.44
C ARG A 172 -2.03 -9.71 1.06
N GLU A 173 -1.13 -9.77 2.04
CA GLU A 173 -0.55 -8.58 2.67
C GLU A 173 0.18 -7.70 1.66
N VAL A 174 1.01 -8.31 0.79
CA VAL A 174 1.72 -7.61 -0.29
C VAL A 174 0.73 -6.92 -1.24
N ILE A 175 -0.32 -7.63 -1.67
CA ILE A 175 -1.30 -7.06 -2.59
C ILE A 175 -2.17 -6.00 -1.90
N GLU A 176 -2.55 -6.19 -0.65
CA GLU A 176 -3.29 -5.17 0.10
C GLU A 176 -2.48 -3.88 0.24
N GLN A 177 -1.18 -3.98 0.48
CA GLN A 177 -0.28 -2.83 0.49
C GLN A 177 -0.14 -2.23 -0.90
N LEU A 178 0.08 -3.05 -1.93
CA LEU A 178 0.22 -2.63 -3.32
C LEU A 178 -1.00 -1.86 -3.82
N LEU A 179 -2.20 -2.31 -3.47
CA LEU A 179 -3.46 -1.70 -3.90
C LEU A 179 -3.87 -0.48 -3.05
N GLY A 180 -3.05 -0.09 -2.07
CA GLY A 180 -3.34 1.04 -1.20
C GLY A 180 -4.39 0.78 -0.12
N ILE A 181 -4.68 -0.49 0.18
CA ILE A 181 -5.65 -0.87 1.21
C ILE A 181 -5.12 -0.52 2.60
N THR A 182 -3.82 -0.60 2.81
CA THR A 182 -3.16 -0.16 4.04
C THR A 182 -3.36 1.32 4.34
N LEU A 183 -3.41 2.17 3.30
CA LEU A 183 -3.75 3.58 3.42
C LEU A 183 -5.16 3.79 3.99
N LEU A 184 -6.10 2.90 3.65
CA LEU A 184 -7.45 2.94 4.21
C LEU A 184 -7.42 2.67 5.72
N SER A 185 -6.58 1.73 6.16
CA SER A 185 -6.41 1.41 7.59
C SER A 185 -5.77 2.58 8.34
N GLU A 186 -4.76 3.25 7.78
CA GLU A 186 -4.17 4.46 8.35
C GLU A 186 -5.19 5.60 8.45
N LYS A 187 -5.98 5.83 7.39
CA LYS A 187 -7.07 6.82 7.40
C LYS A 187 -8.16 6.45 8.40
N ALA A 188 -8.45 5.17 8.57
CA ALA A 188 -9.40 4.69 9.57
C ALA A 188 -8.90 4.95 11.00
N GLU A 189 -7.62 4.73 11.30
CA GLU A 189 -7.04 5.08 12.61
C GLU A 189 -7.05 6.60 12.86
N ALA A 190 -6.74 7.42 11.85
CA ALA A 190 -6.89 8.87 11.95
C ALA A 190 -8.34 9.28 12.23
N LEU A 191 -9.30 8.66 11.52
CA LEU A 191 -10.73 8.88 11.77
C LEU A 191 -11.15 8.47 13.18
N LYS A 192 -10.61 7.38 13.70
CA LYS A 192 -10.87 6.92 15.07
C LYS A 192 -10.46 7.95 16.12
N THR A 193 -9.33 8.64 15.89
CA THR A 193 -8.90 9.76 16.73
C THR A 193 -9.89 10.92 16.63
N LEU A 194 -10.31 11.31 15.42
CA LEU A 194 -11.30 12.37 15.20
C LEU A 194 -12.67 12.03 15.81
N ILE A 195 -13.09 10.75 15.74
CA ILE A 195 -14.31 10.26 16.38
C ILE A 195 -14.22 10.42 17.90
N LYS A 196 -13.06 10.09 18.48
CA LYS A 196 -12.82 10.28 19.91
C LYS A 196 -12.91 11.75 20.29
N GLU A 197 -12.23 12.63 19.57
CA GLU A 197 -12.28 14.08 19.77
C GLU A 197 -13.71 14.62 19.67
N SER A 198 -14.47 14.14 18.67
CA SER A 198 -15.88 14.52 18.51
C SER A 198 -16.74 14.02 19.66
N LYS A 199 -16.50 12.80 20.17
CA LYS A 199 -17.19 12.25 21.36
C LYS A 199 -16.87 13.06 22.61
N ASP A 200 -15.58 13.37 22.81
CA ASP A 200 -15.13 14.18 23.94
C ASP A 200 -15.77 15.59 23.89
N SER A 201 -15.82 16.19 22.69
CA SER A 201 -16.47 17.50 22.47
C SER A 201 -17.98 17.44 22.73
N ILE A 202 -18.67 16.38 22.28
CA ILE A 202 -20.09 16.15 22.55
C ILE A 202 -20.31 16.00 24.08
N GLN A 203 -19.43 15.25 24.73
CA GLN A 203 -19.54 15.05 26.19
C GLN A 203 -19.34 16.37 26.94
N ILE A 204 -18.35 17.19 26.56
CA ILE A 204 -18.11 18.49 27.16
C ILE A 204 -19.34 19.40 26.98
N GLU A 205 -19.86 19.49 25.75
CA GLU A 205 -21.06 20.32 25.48
C GLU A 205 -22.33 19.77 26.18
N THR A 206 -22.45 18.44 26.25
CA THR A 206 -23.56 17.80 27.00
C THR A 206 -23.46 18.13 28.50
N VAL A 207 -22.26 17.99 29.08
CA VAL A 207 -22.04 18.37 30.50
C VAL A 207 -22.31 19.86 30.71
N ARG A 208 -21.91 20.71 29.79
CA ARG A 208 -22.19 22.15 29.83
C ARG A 208 -23.71 22.43 29.78
N ILE A 209 -24.41 21.74 28.87
CA ILE A 209 -25.87 21.81 28.76
C ILE A 209 -26.54 21.28 30.05
N ASP A 210 -26.05 20.14 30.57
CA ASP A 210 -26.57 19.56 31.82
C ASP A 210 -26.29 20.47 33.00
N ALA A 211 -25.15 21.15 33.05
CA ALA A 211 -24.87 22.15 34.09
C ALA A 211 -25.82 23.37 33.97
N VAL A 212 -26.07 23.86 32.76
CA VAL A 212 -27.06 24.92 32.52
C VAL A 212 -28.46 24.45 32.85
N LYS A 213 -28.81 23.20 32.48
CA LYS A 213 -30.07 22.56 32.84
C LYS A 213 -30.22 22.42 34.34
N GLY A 214 -29.18 21.97 35.05
CA GLY A 214 -29.17 21.87 36.51
C GLY A 214 -29.31 23.23 37.20
N ALA A 215 -28.65 24.25 36.67
CA ALA A 215 -28.83 25.64 37.14
C ALA A 215 -30.27 26.12 36.91
N ASN A 216 -30.81 25.87 35.69
CA ASN A 216 -32.21 26.19 35.38
C ASN A 216 -33.20 25.42 36.25
N GLU A 217 -32.94 24.10 36.53
CA GLU A 217 -33.76 23.30 37.43
C GLU A 217 -33.75 23.85 38.87
N ASN A 218 -32.62 24.35 39.35
CA ASN A 218 -32.54 24.96 40.69
C ASN A 218 -33.34 26.27 40.78
N VAL A 219 -33.28 27.07 39.71
CA VAL A 219 -34.12 28.25 39.60
C VAL A 219 -35.59 27.86 39.53
N GLN A 220 -35.91 26.80 38.76
CA GLN A 220 -37.26 26.26 38.65
C GLN A 220 -37.82 25.80 40.01
N LYS A 221 -37.01 25.06 40.81
CA LYS A 221 -37.42 24.69 42.18
C LYS A 221 -37.74 25.90 43.06
N SER A 222 -36.97 26.98 42.86
CA SER A 222 -37.24 28.24 43.54
C SER A 222 -38.54 28.89 43.03
N ILE A 223 -38.78 28.82 41.72
CA ILE A 223 -40.02 29.29 41.08
C ILE A 223 -41.23 28.44 41.52
N ASP A 224 -41.09 27.07 41.49
CA ASP A 224 -42.16 26.14 41.88
C ASP A 224 -42.59 26.34 43.34
N SER A 225 -41.64 26.72 44.22
CA SER A 225 -41.98 27.10 45.59
C SER A 225 -42.88 28.35 45.69
N LEU A 226 -42.79 29.19 44.61
CA LEU A 226 -43.64 30.37 44.45
C LEU A 226 -44.97 30.08 43.72
N HIS A 227 -44.96 28.97 42.90
CA HIS A 227 -46.16 28.52 42.15
C HIS A 227 -47.29 27.94 43.04
N LEU A 228 -46.98 27.46 44.22
CA LEU A 228 -48.01 27.02 45.21
C LEU A 228 -49.06 28.12 45.54
N LYS A 229 -48.85 29.33 44.98
CA LYS A 229 -49.72 30.47 45.21
C LYS A 229 -50.67 30.83 44.08
N SER A 230 -50.63 30.11 42.94
CA SER A 230 -51.47 30.48 41.80
C SER A 230 -52.04 29.29 41.02
N SER A 231 -52.79 28.46 41.68
CA SER A 231 -53.48 27.26 41.13
C SER A 231 -54.45 27.54 39.98
N ALA A 232 -54.81 28.79 39.72
CA ALA A 232 -55.70 29.11 38.62
C ALA A 232 -55.00 29.13 37.25
N TRP A 233 -53.67 29.26 37.21
CA TRP A 233 -52.92 29.28 35.98
C TRP A 233 -52.57 27.83 35.51
N GLU A 234 -52.42 26.90 36.39
CA GLU A 234 -52.09 25.50 36.14
C GLU A 234 -53.07 24.79 35.19
N ASN A 235 -54.38 25.06 35.39
CA ASN A 235 -55.42 24.44 34.55
C ASN A 235 -55.32 24.80 33.06
N LYS A 236 -54.86 26.01 32.75
CA LYS A 236 -54.66 26.45 31.36
C LYS A 236 -53.37 25.81 30.78
N HIS A 237 -52.39 25.70 31.63
CA HIS A 237 -51.10 25.12 31.32
C HIS A 237 -51.20 23.62 31.00
N ASP A 238 -52.00 22.86 31.77
CA ASP A 238 -52.26 21.44 31.54
C ASP A 238 -52.90 21.17 30.18
N SER A 239 -53.80 22.05 29.72
CA SER A 239 -54.43 21.93 28.40
C SER A 239 -53.43 22.15 27.25
N GLU A 240 -52.44 23.01 27.42
CA GLU A 240 -51.38 23.24 26.42
C GLU A 240 -50.39 22.07 26.38
N LEU A 241 -50.10 21.48 27.54
CA LEU A 241 -49.26 20.26 27.62
C LEU A 241 -49.90 19.06 26.92
N GLU A 242 -51.22 18.90 27.07
CA GLU A 242 -51.96 17.82 26.42
C GLU A 242 -51.90 17.94 24.89
N ASN A 243 -51.94 19.16 24.36
CA ASN A 243 -51.85 19.39 22.89
C ASN A 243 -50.46 19.06 22.34
N LEU A 244 -49.39 19.41 23.04
CA LEU A 244 -48.02 19.08 22.67
C LEU A 244 -47.75 17.56 22.76
N GLY A 245 -48.29 16.91 23.81
CA GLY A 245 -48.19 15.45 23.95
C GLY A 245 -48.85 14.71 22.77
N ARG A 246 -50.01 15.21 22.27
CA ARG A 246 -50.67 14.63 21.10
C ARG A 246 -49.83 14.81 19.82
N ALA A 247 -49.10 15.92 19.69
CA ALA A 247 -48.23 16.15 18.54
C ALA A 247 -47.03 15.20 18.54
N ILE A 248 -46.47 14.91 19.73
CA ILE A 248 -45.36 13.93 19.90
C ILE A 248 -45.84 12.53 19.53
N VAL A 249 -47.00 12.08 20.06
CA VAL A 249 -47.58 10.77 19.76
C VAL A 249 -47.85 10.59 18.26
N ASN A 250 -48.23 11.66 17.55
CA ASN A 250 -48.39 11.60 16.08
C ASN A 250 -47.05 11.42 15.33
N LEU A 251 -45.97 11.92 15.87
CA LEU A 251 -44.63 11.70 15.28
C LEU A 251 -44.04 10.33 15.69
N GLU A 252 -44.32 9.84 16.89
CA GLU A 252 -43.94 8.49 17.33
C GLU A 252 -44.62 7.36 16.52
N ALA A 253 -45.65 7.70 15.70
CA ALA A 253 -46.29 6.73 14.80
C ALA A 253 -45.36 6.20 13.71
N VAL A 254 -44.25 6.86 13.46
CA VAL A 254 -43.23 6.40 12.53
C VAL A 254 -42.08 5.77 13.32
N ASP A 255 -41.86 4.48 13.13
CA ASP A 255 -40.73 3.76 13.76
C ASP A 255 -39.41 4.24 13.10
N ILE A 256 -38.83 5.29 13.66
CA ILE A 256 -37.64 5.94 13.11
C ILE A 256 -36.37 5.08 13.27
N GLU A 257 -36.33 4.18 14.28
CA GLU A 257 -35.19 3.26 14.44
C GLU A 257 -35.22 2.16 13.37
N ALA A 258 -36.43 1.66 13.07
CA ALA A 258 -36.61 0.73 11.93
C ALA A 258 -36.26 1.41 10.61
N GLU A 259 -36.63 2.67 10.43
CA GLU A 259 -36.32 3.46 9.23
C GLU A 259 -34.82 3.70 9.06
N LEU A 260 -34.12 4.09 10.12
CA LEU A 260 -32.65 4.24 10.10
C LEU A 260 -31.97 2.89 9.78
N SER A 261 -32.48 1.81 10.37
CA SER A 261 -32.00 0.46 10.06
C SER A 261 -32.24 0.08 8.60
N ALA A 262 -33.38 0.50 8.03
CA ALA A 262 -33.69 0.30 6.62
C ALA A 262 -32.77 1.10 5.69
N HIS A 263 -32.38 2.33 6.07
CA HIS A 263 -31.39 3.12 5.34
C HIS A 263 -30.02 2.46 5.38
N ILE A 264 -29.58 1.95 6.52
CA ILE A 264 -28.33 1.19 6.65
C ILE A 264 -28.38 -0.06 5.75
N ALA A 265 -29.48 -0.77 5.79
CA ALA A 265 -29.68 -1.95 4.94
C ALA A 265 -29.72 -1.59 3.43
N LEU A 266 -30.36 -0.46 3.07
CA LEU A 266 -30.39 0.07 1.71
C LEU A 266 -28.99 0.45 1.21
N GLN A 267 -28.22 1.07 2.10
CA GLN A 267 -26.84 1.40 1.80
C GLN A 267 -26.02 0.12 1.58
N GLN A 268 -26.08 -0.82 2.51
CA GLN A 268 -25.41 -2.12 2.39
C GLN A 268 -25.82 -2.85 1.10
N TRP A 269 -27.10 -2.77 0.76
CA TRP A 269 -27.61 -3.33 -0.47
C TRP A 269 -27.02 -2.61 -1.69
N THR A 270 -26.96 -1.28 -1.65
CA THR A 270 -26.40 -0.45 -2.74
C THR A 270 -24.91 -0.70 -2.91
N GLU A 271 -24.18 -0.82 -1.80
CA GLU A 271 -22.76 -1.15 -1.75
C GLU A 271 -22.51 -2.54 -2.34
N ASN A 272 -23.31 -3.53 -1.91
CA ASN A 272 -23.21 -4.89 -2.41
C ASN A 272 -23.59 -4.99 -3.90
N ASN A 273 -24.61 -4.25 -4.34
CA ASN A 273 -25.03 -4.21 -5.74
C ASN A 273 -23.96 -3.55 -6.62
N ASN A 274 -23.38 -2.45 -6.16
CA ASN A 274 -22.29 -1.78 -6.86
C ASN A 274 -21.04 -2.67 -6.89
N LYS A 275 -20.74 -3.34 -5.78
CA LYS A 275 -19.67 -4.33 -5.70
C LYS A 275 -19.85 -5.44 -6.73
N LEU A 276 -21.02 -6.05 -6.77
CA LEU A 276 -21.31 -7.13 -7.71
C LEU A 276 -21.16 -6.66 -9.16
N ARG A 277 -21.61 -5.44 -9.44
CA ARG A 277 -21.49 -4.80 -10.76
C ARG A 277 -20.03 -4.54 -11.13
N ASP A 278 -19.26 -4.01 -10.18
CA ASP A 278 -17.84 -3.72 -10.38
C ASP A 278 -17.01 -5.00 -10.50
N LEU A 279 -17.29 -6.00 -9.64
CA LEU A 279 -16.69 -7.33 -9.73
C LEU A 279 -16.94 -7.99 -11.10
N THR A 280 -18.16 -7.88 -11.60
CA THR A 280 -18.53 -8.42 -12.91
C THR A 280 -17.76 -7.72 -14.04
N ARG A 281 -17.59 -6.40 -13.93
CA ARG A 281 -16.82 -5.61 -14.91
C ARG A 281 -15.33 -5.97 -14.90
N GLN A 282 -14.78 -6.18 -13.72
CA GLN A 282 -13.37 -6.55 -13.56
C GLN A 282 -13.10 -7.96 -14.05
N ARG A 283 -14.01 -8.92 -13.78
CA ARG A 283 -13.90 -10.26 -14.34
C ARG A 283 -13.73 -10.21 -15.84
N ALA A 284 -14.55 -9.40 -16.52
CA ALA A 284 -14.47 -9.24 -17.97
C ALA A 284 -13.11 -8.67 -18.44
N THR A 285 -12.57 -7.72 -17.67
CA THR A 285 -11.25 -7.12 -17.98
C THR A 285 -10.11 -8.12 -17.76
N LEU A 286 -10.20 -8.87 -16.66
CA LEU A 286 -9.23 -9.90 -16.31
C LEU A 286 -9.27 -11.09 -17.28
N GLU A 287 -10.46 -11.51 -17.75
CA GLU A 287 -10.62 -12.53 -18.79
C GLU A 287 -9.87 -12.14 -20.07
N SER A 288 -9.95 -10.86 -20.45
CA SER A 288 -9.19 -10.31 -21.60
C SER A 288 -7.67 -10.33 -21.36
N ALA A 289 -7.26 -9.93 -20.16
CA ALA A 289 -5.84 -9.87 -19.82
C ALA A 289 -5.17 -11.27 -19.74
N VAL A 290 -5.89 -12.27 -19.22
CA VAL A 290 -5.44 -13.68 -19.23
C VAL A 290 -5.27 -14.17 -20.67
N GLY A 291 -6.19 -13.82 -21.59
CA GLY A 291 -6.07 -14.21 -23.01
C GLY A 291 -4.85 -13.62 -23.71
N GLN A 292 -4.44 -12.41 -23.34
CA GLN A 292 -3.23 -11.79 -23.89
C GLN A 292 -1.95 -12.41 -23.30
N ALA A 293 -1.95 -12.63 -22.00
CA ALA A 293 -0.85 -13.29 -21.32
C ALA A 293 -0.59 -14.70 -21.85
N GLU A 294 -1.64 -15.43 -22.16
CA GLU A 294 -1.59 -16.78 -22.71
C GLU A 294 -0.99 -16.81 -24.12
N LYS A 295 -1.35 -15.84 -24.96
CA LYS A 295 -0.76 -15.67 -26.29
C LYS A 295 0.75 -15.39 -26.20
N THR A 296 1.16 -14.57 -25.24
CA THR A 296 2.56 -14.20 -25.03
C THR A 296 3.38 -15.37 -24.51
N LEU A 297 2.84 -16.12 -23.58
CA LEU A 297 3.45 -17.34 -23.06
C LEU A 297 3.64 -18.39 -24.19
N LYS A 298 2.61 -18.57 -25.03
CA LYS A 298 2.68 -19.48 -26.16
C LYS A 298 3.78 -19.08 -27.17
N LYS A 299 3.92 -17.76 -27.41
CA LYS A 299 4.97 -17.22 -28.27
C LYS A 299 6.36 -17.61 -27.77
N TYR A 300 6.63 -17.33 -26.50
CA TYR A 300 7.95 -17.62 -25.93
C TYR A 300 8.23 -19.10 -25.75
N LYS A 301 7.18 -19.90 -25.49
CA LYS A 301 7.29 -21.36 -25.51
C LYS A 301 7.74 -21.88 -26.88
N THR A 302 7.12 -21.37 -27.95
CA THR A 302 7.49 -21.76 -29.32
C THR A 302 8.92 -21.32 -29.67
N GLU A 303 9.32 -20.14 -29.16
CA GLU A 303 10.67 -19.62 -29.32
C GLU A 303 11.70 -20.49 -28.61
N LEU A 304 11.41 -20.90 -27.37
CA LEU A 304 12.24 -21.80 -26.59
C LEU A 304 12.34 -23.20 -27.23
N GLU A 305 11.21 -23.73 -27.71
CA GLU A 305 11.18 -25.02 -28.42
C GLU A 305 11.99 -24.96 -29.73
N SER A 306 11.95 -23.81 -30.44
CA SER A 306 12.74 -23.62 -31.65
C SER A 306 14.24 -23.56 -31.40
N LEU A 307 14.64 -22.96 -30.27
CA LEU A 307 16.03 -22.93 -29.81
C LEU A 307 16.56 -24.30 -29.39
N GLY A 308 15.69 -25.16 -28.85
CA GLY A 308 16.02 -26.56 -28.56
C GLY A 308 16.52 -27.35 -29.78
N ASN A 309 16.14 -26.89 -30.99
CA ASN A 309 16.61 -27.44 -32.28
C ASN A 309 17.90 -26.78 -32.80
N LYS A 310 18.59 -25.98 -31.98
CA LYS A 310 19.81 -25.22 -32.33
C LYS A 310 19.65 -24.27 -33.54
N LYS A 311 18.43 -23.79 -33.80
CA LYS A 311 18.13 -22.84 -34.87
C LYS A 311 17.59 -21.52 -34.33
N CYS A 312 17.96 -20.42 -34.97
CA CYS A 312 17.46 -19.10 -34.67
C CYS A 312 15.96 -18.99 -35.03
N HIS A 313 15.12 -18.56 -34.13
CA HIS A 313 13.68 -18.39 -34.35
C HIS A 313 13.34 -17.39 -35.47
N ALA A 314 14.15 -16.36 -35.69
CA ALA A 314 13.85 -15.29 -36.65
C ALA A 314 14.40 -15.55 -38.07
N CYS A 315 15.49 -16.31 -38.21
CA CYS A 315 16.15 -16.50 -39.50
C CYS A 315 16.54 -17.96 -39.84
N GLU A 316 16.15 -18.91 -38.98
CA GLU A 316 16.38 -20.37 -39.14
C GLU A 316 17.84 -20.83 -39.30
N GLN A 317 18.82 -19.93 -39.11
CA GLN A 317 20.24 -20.28 -39.16
C GLN A 317 20.66 -21.09 -37.95
N GLU A 318 21.61 -22.02 -38.13
CA GLU A 318 22.19 -22.80 -37.04
C GLU A 318 23.00 -21.90 -36.10
N LEU A 319 22.76 -22.07 -34.80
CA LEU A 319 23.42 -21.31 -33.74
C LEU A 319 24.66 -22.09 -33.26
N HIS A 320 25.79 -21.40 -33.16
CA HIS A 320 27.00 -21.96 -32.55
C HIS A 320 26.83 -22.09 -31.03
N ASP A 321 27.45 -23.10 -30.42
CA ASP A 321 27.18 -23.51 -29.03
C ASP A 321 27.20 -22.35 -28.01
N HIS A 322 28.12 -21.41 -28.15
CA HIS A 322 28.19 -20.27 -27.21
C HIS A 322 27.02 -19.27 -27.35
N LYS A 323 26.62 -18.96 -28.58
CA LYS A 323 25.45 -18.09 -28.86
C LYS A 323 24.12 -18.81 -28.54
N HIS A 324 24.11 -20.12 -28.70
CA HIS A 324 22.92 -20.92 -28.40
C HIS A 324 22.64 -20.94 -26.91
N GLU A 325 23.65 -21.08 -26.04
CA GLU A 325 23.49 -21.05 -24.59
C GLU A 325 22.98 -19.68 -24.12
N GLU A 326 23.52 -18.61 -24.64
CA GLU A 326 23.12 -17.23 -24.33
C GLU A 326 21.67 -16.96 -24.77
N MET A 327 21.34 -17.34 -26.02
CA MET A 327 19.97 -17.18 -26.54
C MET A 327 18.97 -18.06 -25.80
N THR A 328 19.35 -19.26 -25.43
CA THR A 328 18.49 -20.18 -24.67
C THR A 328 18.29 -19.67 -23.25
N ALA A 329 19.34 -19.16 -22.60
CA ALA A 329 19.23 -18.56 -21.27
C ALA A 329 18.29 -17.35 -21.28
N THR A 330 18.39 -16.48 -22.30
CA THR A 330 17.54 -15.31 -22.47
C THR A 330 16.09 -15.70 -22.77
N ALA A 331 15.86 -16.67 -23.67
CA ALA A 331 14.51 -17.16 -23.99
C ALA A 331 13.87 -17.88 -22.79
N THR A 332 14.66 -18.59 -21.99
CA THR A 332 14.21 -19.24 -20.76
C THR A 332 13.78 -18.19 -19.75
N GLN A 333 14.58 -17.14 -19.56
CA GLN A 333 14.23 -16.03 -18.67
C GLN A 333 12.92 -15.35 -19.09
N HIS A 334 12.75 -15.02 -20.38
CA HIS A 334 11.51 -14.42 -20.90
C HIS A 334 10.31 -15.35 -20.74
N TYR A 335 10.50 -16.66 -20.91
CA TYR A 335 9.46 -17.65 -20.71
C TYR A 335 9.05 -17.73 -19.22
N ASP A 336 10.04 -17.75 -18.32
CA ASP A 336 9.80 -17.81 -16.88
C ASP A 336 9.10 -16.54 -16.38
N GLU A 337 9.53 -15.35 -16.80
CA GLU A 337 8.88 -14.09 -16.49
C GLU A 337 7.45 -14.03 -17.01
N ALA A 338 7.21 -14.50 -18.27
CA ALA A 338 5.87 -14.55 -18.84
C ALA A 338 4.98 -15.61 -18.17
N TYR A 339 5.57 -16.71 -17.70
CA TYR A 339 4.85 -17.76 -16.99
C TYR A 339 4.46 -17.33 -15.56
N GLU A 340 5.35 -16.69 -14.83
CA GLU A 340 5.03 -16.10 -13.54
C GLU A 340 3.94 -15.03 -13.66
N TYR A 341 4.00 -14.21 -14.71
CA TYR A 341 2.98 -13.21 -14.98
C TYR A 341 1.61 -13.84 -15.30
N TRP A 342 1.58 -14.87 -16.16
CA TRP A 342 0.35 -15.60 -16.50
C TRP A 342 -0.25 -16.30 -15.28
N GLN A 343 0.57 -16.98 -14.47
CA GLN A 343 0.13 -17.61 -13.21
C GLN A 343 -0.54 -16.60 -12.28
N LYS A 344 0.07 -15.43 -12.14
CA LYS A 344 -0.43 -14.33 -11.31
C LYS A 344 -1.79 -13.83 -11.81
N MET A 345 -1.93 -13.62 -13.11
CA MET A 345 -3.21 -13.18 -13.71
C MET A 345 -4.32 -14.22 -13.55
N ARG A 346 -4.01 -15.49 -13.71
CA ARG A 346 -4.96 -16.57 -13.58
C ARG A 346 -5.47 -16.77 -12.15
N ALA A 347 -4.58 -16.63 -11.18
CA ALA A 347 -4.97 -16.68 -9.77
C ALA A 347 -5.91 -15.53 -9.40
N GLN A 348 -5.69 -14.33 -9.95
CA GLN A 348 -6.58 -13.18 -9.77
C GLN A 348 -7.97 -13.39 -10.40
N LEU A 349 -8.07 -14.02 -11.59
CA LEU A 349 -9.37 -14.32 -12.21
C LEU A 349 -10.18 -15.33 -11.41
N LYS A 350 -9.52 -16.36 -10.87
CA LYS A 350 -10.15 -17.33 -9.98
C LYS A 350 -10.73 -16.64 -8.76
N GLN A 351 -9.94 -15.78 -8.15
CA GLN A 351 -10.33 -15.00 -6.99
C GLN A 351 -11.57 -14.12 -7.23
N ILE A 352 -11.64 -13.34 -8.31
CA ILE A 352 -12.84 -12.54 -8.63
C ILE A 352 -14.07 -13.42 -8.80
N THR A 353 -13.92 -14.59 -9.43
CA THR A 353 -15.05 -15.48 -9.64
C THR A 353 -15.59 -16.04 -8.32
N GLU A 354 -14.70 -16.37 -7.40
CA GLU A 354 -15.07 -16.81 -6.05
C GLU A 354 -15.71 -15.69 -5.23
N GLU A 355 -15.25 -14.42 -5.38
CA GLU A 355 -15.86 -13.27 -4.72
C GLU A 355 -17.26 -12.94 -5.26
N ILE A 356 -17.49 -13.05 -6.58
CA ILE A 356 -18.83 -12.91 -7.15
C ILE A 356 -19.77 -13.98 -6.57
N ALA A 357 -19.27 -15.22 -6.45
CA ALA A 357 -20.03 -16.30 -5.85
C ALA A 357 -20.29 -16.08 -4.35
N ALA A 358 -19.33 -15.47 -3.65
CA ALA A 358 -19.46 -15.15 -2.22
C ALA A 358 -20.46 -14.01 -1.94
N VAL A 359 -20.67 -13.08 -2.88
CA VAL A 359 -21.69 -12.03 -2.74
C VAL A 359 -23.10 -12.61 -2.83
N GLY A 360 -23.28 -13.70 -3.58
CA GLY A 360 -24.55 -14.39 -3.72
C GLY A 360 -25.67 -13.56 -4.36
N GLU A 361 -26.88 -14.07 -4.27
CA GLU A 361 -28.07 -13.33 -4.71
C GLU A 361 -28.41 -12.23 -3.69
N LEU A 362 -28.52 -11.02 -4.19
CA LEU A 362 -28.90 -9.89 -3.36
C LEU A 362 -30.36 -10.02 -2.91
N PRO A 363 -30.66 -9.78 -1.65
CA PRO A 363 -32.05 -9.72 -1.19
C PRO A 363 -32.81 -8.59 -1.91
N HIS A 364 -34.12 -8.59 -1.75
CA HIS A 364 -34.92 -7.48 -2.25
C HIS A 364 -34.40 -6.15 -1.70
N LYS A 365 -34.38 -5.13 -2.58
CA LYS A 365 -33.97 -3.79 -2.21
C LYS A 365 -34.82 -3.31 -1.02
N PRO A 366 -34.20 -2.95 0.10
CA PRO A 366 -34.93 -2.38 1.23
C PRO A 366 -35.71 -1.13 0.79
N SER A 367 -36.92 -1.00 1.28
CA SER A 367 -37.72 0.21 1.09
C SER A 367 -37.59 1.11 2.30
N THR A 368 -37.39 2.39 2.07
CA THR A 368 -37.35 3.42 3.11
C THR A 368 -38.59 4.30 2.99
N TYR A 369 -39.05 4.85 4.07
CA TYR A 369 -40.13 5.84 4.11
C TYR A 369 -39.62 7.21 3.67
N TYR A 370 -38.39 7.56 4.04
CA TYR A 370 -37.72 8.79 3.65
C TYR A 370 -36.78 8.55 2.45
N ASP A 371 -36.55 9.59 1.67
CA ASP A 371 -35.65 9.52 0.53
C ASP A 371 -34.17 9.45 0.96
N THR A 372 -33.84 10.05 2.11
CA THR A 372 -32.47 10.07 2.62
C THR A 372 -32.42 9.77 4.13
N GLU A 373 -31.31 9.17 4.57
CA GLU A 373 -31.01 8.96 6.00
C GLU A 373 -31.01 10.28 6.79
N ALA A 374 -30.63 11.41 6.12
CA ALA A 374 -30.63 12.74 6.73
C ALA A 374 -32.06 13.22 7.06
N GLU A 375 -33.07 12.84 6.27
CA GLU A 375 -34.48 13.14 6.53
C GLU A 375 -34.99 12.31 7.70
N ALA A 376 -34.65 11.02 7.77
CA ALA A 376 -34.97 10.17 8.91
C ALA A 376 -34.35 10.69 10.22
N LEU A 377 -33.08 11.12 10.16
CA LEU A 377 -32.40 11.82 11.27
C LEU A 377 -33.06 13.15 11.61
N GLY A 378 -33.54 13.88 10.59
CA GLY A 378 -34.31 15.11 10.75
C GLY A 378 -35.62 14.89 11.51
N HIS A 379 -36.34 13.81 11.22
CA HIS A 379 -37.55 13.40 11.96
C HIS A 379 -37.23 13.08 13.43
N LYS A 380 -36.18 12.28 13.70
CA LYS A 380 -35.70 12.00 15.06
C LYS A 380 -35.38 13.29 15.82
N ASN A 381 -34.72 14.24 15.14
CA ASN A 381 -34.41 15.54 15.72
C ASN A 381 -35.65 16.42 15.93
N ASN A 382 -36.67 16.33 15.03
CA ASN A 382 -37.95 17.02 15.20
C ASN A 382 -38.72 16.48 16.38
N LEU A 383 -38.79 15.16 16.57
CA LEU A 383 -39.41 14.53 17.74
C LEU A 383 -38.73 15.02 19.02
N ALA A 384 -37.39 14.95 19.10
CA ALA A 384 -36.63 15.49 20.23
C ALA A 384 -36.81 17.01 20.44
N SER A 385 -37.10 17.75 19.35
CA SER A 385 -37.38 19.20 19.43
C SER A 385 -38.77 19.49 20.02
N LEU A 386 -39.77 18.68 19.66
CA LEU A 386 -41.13 18.79 20.24
C LEU A 386 -41.16 18.35 21.68
N GLU A 387 -40.44 17.28 22.05
CA GLU A 387 -40.26 16.86 23.43
C GLU A 387 -39.64 17.97 24.28
N ARG A 388 -38.59 18.62 23.75
CA ARG A 388 -37.98 19.79 24.40
C ARG A 388 -38.95 20.98 24.46
N SER A 389 -39.80 21.13 23.43
CA SER A 389 -40.80 22.19 23.43
C SER A 389 -41.86 21.92 24.47
N LEU A 390 -42.19 20.65 24.70
CA LEU A 390 -43.08 20.19 25.78
C LEU A 390 -42.45 20.50 27.13
N ASP A 391 -41.17 20.10 27.33
CA ASP A 391 -40.46 20.38 28.59
C ASP A 391 -40.33 21.90 28.85
N ALA A 392 -40.09 22.69 27.79
CA ALA A 392 -40.04 24.15 27.90
C ALA A 392 -41.38 24.76 28.26
N LYS A 393 -42.47 24.18 27.75
CA LYS A 393 -43.84 24.65 28.11
C LYS A 393 -44.21 24.30 29.54
N VAL A 394 -43.76 23.16 30.08
CA VAL A 394 -43.93 22.79 31.50
C VAL A 394 -43.35 23.85 32.43
N VAL A 395 -42.35 24.57 31.94
CA VAL A 395 -41.62 25.57 32.72
C VAL A 395 -42.12 26.99 32.47
N GLU A 396 -43.17 27.17 31.64
CA GLU A 396 -43.68 28.52 31.32
C GLU A 396 -44.15 29.20 32.59
N ALA A 397 -43.52 30.29 32.90
CA ALA A 397 -43.66 30.95 34.19
C ALA A 397 -45.01 31.62 34.35
N ASN A 398 -45.50 31.44 35.53
CA ASN A 398 -46.69 32.07 35.97
C ASN A 398 -46.52 33.61 36.08
N PRO A 399 -47.36 34.38 35.41
CA PRO A 399 -47.22 35.85 35.35
C PRO A 399 -47.49 36.56 36.67
N TYR A 400 -47.83 35.82 37.74
CA TYR A 400 -48.29 36.44 38.99
C TYR A 400 -47.20 36.80 39.97
N ASN A 401 -45.97 36.49 39.73
CA ASN A 401 -44.97 36.80 40.73
C ASN A 401 -43.80 37.58 40.11
N GLU A 402 -43.72 38.85 40.50
CA GLU A 402 -42.58 39.72 40.16
C GLU A 402 -41.24 39.05 40.55
N GLN A 403 -41.23 38.27 41.65
CA GLN A 403 -40.10 37.48 42.09
C GLN A 403 -39.78 36.30 41.15
N ILE A 404 -40.78 35.70 40.52
CA ILE A 404 -40.61 34.67 39.51
C ILE A 404 -40.02 35.28 38.25
N GLU A 405 -40.48 36.44 37.81
CA GLU A 405 -39.96 37.17 36.67
C GLU A 405 -38.52 37.71 36.90
N GLU A 406 -38.21 38.13 38.14
CA GLU A 406 -36.83 38.51 38.52
C GLU A 406 -35.89 37.30 38.52
N LEU A 407 -36.32 36.16 39.05
CA LEU A 407 -35.56 34.89 39.02
C LEU A 407 -35.38 34.38 37.58
N LYS A 408 -36.42 34.51 36.74
CA LYS A 408 -36.33 34.17 35.32
C LYS A 408 -35.37 35.08 34.57
N LYS A 409 -35.41 36.39 34.81
CA LYS A 409 -34.53 37.34 34.12
C LYS A 409 -33.06 37.15 34.47
N THR A 410 -32.79 36.63 35.67
CA THR A 410 -31.41 36.50 36.17
C THR A 410 -30.76 35.15 35.92
N ALA A 411 -31.52 34.09 35.64
CA ALA A 411 -30.95 32.76 35.79
C ALA A 411 -31.27 31.74 34.67
N ILE A 412 -32.27 31.96 33.82
CA ILE A 412 -32.59 30.98 32.79
C ILE A 412 -31.72 31.23 31.56
N GLN A 413 -30.73 30.40 31.39
CA GLN A 413 -29.91 30.41 30.17
C GLN A 413 -30.58 29.55 29.10
N GLU A 414 -30.57 30.03 27.88
CA GLU A 414 -31.10 29.31 26.74
C GLU A 414 -30.26 28.07 26.45
N ILE A 415 -30.89 26.91 26.38
CA ILE A 415 -30.23 25.64 26.11
C ILE A 415 -30.15 25.49 24.60
N ASN A 416 -28.94 25.72 24.06
CA ASN A 416 -28.70 25.54 22.64
C ASN A 416 -28.13 24.16 22.32
N TRP A 417 -28.96 23.26 21.82
CA TRP A 417 -28.56 21.92 21.34
C TRP A 417 -27.94 21.92 19.95
N GLY A 418 -27.85 23.07 19.27
CA GLY A 418 -27.34 23.16 17.89
C GLY A 418 -25.92 22.62 17.76
N THR A 419 -25.05 22.93 18.72
CA THR A 419 -23.66 22.45 18.74
C THR A 419 -23.58 20.93 18.94
N VAL A 420 -24.35 20.39 19.91
CA VAL A 420 -24.40 18.94 20.14
C VAL A 420 -24.94 18.20 18.92
N ASN A 421 -25.98 18.73 18.29
CA ASN A 421 -26.56 18.12 17.08
C ASN A 421 -25.59 18.15 15.89
N SER A 422 -24.87 19.25 15.70
CA SER A 422 -23.86 19.37 14.63
C SER A 422 -22.67 18.45 14.88
N LEU A 423 -22.18 18.40 16.12
CA LEU A 423 -21.10 17.47 16.52
C LEU A 423 -21.55 16.01 16.41
N THR A 424 -22.80 15.71 16.78
CA THR A 424 -23.36 14.36 16.63
C THR A 424 -23.44 13.96 15.17
N LYS A 425 -23.93 14.85 14.28
CA LYS A 425 -23.91 14.61 12.84
C LYS A 425 -22.50 14.41 12.32
N LEU A 426 -21.55 15.21 12.78
CA LEU A 426 -20.15 15.07 12.39
C LEU A 426 -19.59 13.70 12.85
N LYS A 427 -19.84 13.34 14.12
CA LYS A 427 -19.44 12.03 14.68
C LYS A 427 -20.08 10.88 13.90
N ASP A 428 -21.37 10.93 13.64
CA ASP A 428 -22.08 9.89 12.89
C ASP A 428 -21.54 9.76 11.46
N HIS A 429 -21.19 10.88 10.83
CA HIS A 429 -20.53 10.90 9.53
C HIS A 429 -19.13 10.28 9.59
N GLN A 430 -18.34 10.63 10.60
CA GLN A 430 -17.01 10.05 10.83
C GLN A 430 -17.10 8.54 11.13
N GLU A 431 -18.05 8.10 11.97
CA GLU A 431 -18.30 6.69 12.26
C GLU A 431 -18.74 5.92 11.01
N PHE A 432 -19.57 6.53 10.17
CA PHE A 432 -19.95 5.99 8.88
C PHE A 432 -18.75 5.83 7.96
N LEU A 433 -17.92 6.86 7.81
CA LEU A 433 -16.68 6.80 7.02
C LEU A 433 -15.71 5.76 7.59
N HIS A 434 -15.53 5.72 8.91
CA HIS A 434 -14.71 4.71 9.58
C HIS A 434 -15.19 3.29 9.25
N LYS A 435 -16.50 3.05 9.31
CA LYS A 435 -17.10 1.77 8.95
C LYS A 435 -16.86 1.43 7.48
N LEU A 436 -16.95 2.42 6.58
CA LEU A 436 -16.66 2.22 5.16
C LEU A 436 -15.18 1.86 4.92
N LEU A 437 -14.26 2.44 5.67
CA LEU A 437 -12.83 2.17 5.53
C LEU A 437 -12.41 0.84 6.17
N THR A 438 -13.05 0.44 7.27
CA THR A 438 -12.69 -0.77 8.03
C THR A 438 -13.43 -2.01 7.58
N ASN A 439 -14.65 -1.88 7.09
CA ASN A 439 -15.43 -3.03 6.65
C ASN A 439 -14.84 -3.62 5.37
N LYS A 440 -14.47 -4.91 5.43
CA LYS A 440 -13.93 -5.67 4.28
C LYS A 440 -14.90 -5.69 3.10
N ASP A 441 -16.18 -5.58 3.37
CA ASP A 441 -17.26 -5.60 2.38
C ASP A 441 -17.75 -4.22 1.95
N SER A 442 -17.08 -3.14 2.39
CA SER A 442 -17.47 -1.79 2.03
C SER A 442 -17.33 -1.52 0.53
N PHE A 443 -18.25 -0.74 -0.01
CA PHE A 443 -18.21 -0.26 -1.39
C PHE A 443 -16.88 0.44 -1.74
N ILE A 444 -16.36 1.29 -0.86
CA ILE A 444 -15.12 2.03 -1.10
C ILE A 444 -13.96 1.07 -1.26
N ARG A 445 -13.79 0.13 -0.31
CA ARG A 445 -12.70 -0.85 -0.35
C ARG A 445 -12.77 -1.69 -1.63
N LYS A 446 -13.95 -2.16 -1.97
CA LYS A 446 -14.18 -2.94 -3.18
C LYS A 446 -13.88 -2.16 -4.43
N LYS A 447 -14.34 -0.92 -4.53
CA LYS A 447 -14.10 -0.07 -5.70
C LYS A 447 -12.61 0.26 -5.87
N ILE A 448 -11.88 0.49 -4.78
CA ILE A 448 -10.42 0.71 -4.83
C ILE A 448 -9.71 -0.55 -5.30
N ILE A 449 -10.06 -1.71 -4.72
CA ILE A 449 -9.54 -3.01 -5.16
C ILE A 449 -9.81 -3.18 -6.65
N ASP A 450 -11.04 -2.99 -7.07
CA ASP A 450 -11.48 -3.18 -8.44
C ASP A 450 -10.72 -2.33 -9.45
N GLN A 451 -10.58 -1.05 -9.17
CA GLN A 451 -9.88 -0.13 -10.06
C GLN A 451 -8.39 -0.45 -10.14
N ASN A 452 -7.75 -0.64 -8.98
CA ASN A 452 -6.32 -0.88 -8.92
C ASN A 452 -5.96 -2.29 -9.44
N LEU A 453 -6.83 -3.27 -9.20
CA LEU A 453 -6.66 -4.62 -9.70
C LEU A 453 -6.83 -4.69 -11.22
N SER A 454 -7.81 -4.00 -11.77
CA SER A 454 -7.97 -3.87 -13.22
C SER A 454 -6.73 -3.24 -13.86
N TYR A 455 -6.18 -2.20 -13.24
CA TYR A 455 -4.94 -1.57 -13.70
C TYR A 455 -3.75 -2.51 -13.58
N LEU A 456 -3.61 -3.20 -12.44
CA LEU A 456 -2.57 -4.22 -12.23
C LEU A 456 -2.61 -5.29 -13.31
N ASN A 457 -3.77 -5.87 -13.55
CA ASN A 457 -3.96 -6.94 -14.53
C ASN A 457 -3.63 -6.48 -15.96
N LYS A 458 -4.01 -5.24 -16.29
CA LYS A 458 -3.66 -4.62 -17.58
C LYS A 458 -2.15 -4.45 -17.72
N ARG A 459 -1.48 -3.95 -16.67
CA ARG A 459 -0.01 -3.77 -16.69
C ARG A 459 0.71 -5.10 -16.73
N LEU A 460 0.21 -6.06 -15.99
CA LEU A 460 0.77 -7.41 -15.96
C LEU A 460 0.67 -8.09 -17.32
N SER A 461 -0.51 -8.07 -17.96
CA SER A 461 -0.68 -8.56 -19.32
C SER A 461 0.28 -7.89 -20.30
N TYR A 462 0.45 -6.57 -20.20
CA TYR A 462 1.41 -5.83 -21.03
C TYR A 462 2.84 -6.35 -20.86
N TYR A 463 3.31 -6.57 -19.63
CA TYR A 463 4.68 -7.04 -19.41
C TYR A 463 4.88 -8.50 -19.76
N ILE A 464 3.88 -9.35 -19.54
CA ILE A 464 3.88 -10.75 -19.99
C ILE A 464 4.05 -10.83 -21.50
N ASP A 465 3.28 -10.03 -22.23
CA ASP A 465 3.37 -9.94 -23.69
C ASP A 465 4.77 -9.43 -24.11
N LYS A 466 5.26 -8.35 -23.49
CA LYS A 466 6.57 -7.77 -23.80
C LYS A 466 7.74 -8.70 -23.49
N LEU A 467 7.64 -9.50 -22.47
CA LEU A 467 8.65 -10.49 -22.10
C LEU A 467 8.45 -11.84 -22.79
N GLY A 468 7.44 -11.95 -23.65
CA GLY A 468 7.23 -13.08 -24.54
C GLY A 468 6.83 -14.36 -23.81
N LEU A 469 5.95 -14.27 -22.82
CA LEU A 469 5.41 -15.41 -22.11
C LEU A 469 4.05 -15.82 -22.71
N PRO A 470 3.81 -17.10 -23.03
CA PRO A 470 2.53 -17.56 -23.57
C PRO A 470 1.46 -17.80 -22.49
N HIS A 471 1.74 -17.40 -21.24
CA HIS A 471 0.85 -17.63 -20.10
C HIS A 471 -0.07 -16.42 -19.87
N ARG A 472 -1.24 -16.71 -19.36
CA ARG A 472 -2.17 -15.72 -18.85
C ARG A 472 -2.16 -15.76 -17.32
N VAL A 473 -1.90 -14.64 -16.68
CA VAL A 473 -1.86 -14.52 -15.22
C VAL A 473 -2.80 -13.41 -14.80
N ILE A 474 -3.72 -13.72 -13.91
CA ILE A 474 -4.75 -12.78 -13.45
C ILE A 474 -4.85 -12.78 -11.94
N PHE A 475 -4.85 -11.60 -11.35
CA PHE A 475 -5.26 -11.37 -9.97
C PHE A 475 -6.77 -11.26 -9.89
N GLN A 476 -7.35 -12.04 -9.01
CA GLN A 476 -8.79 -12.08 -8.75
C GLN A 476 -9.17 -11.13 -7.60
N ASN A 477 -10.44 -10.81 -7.43
CA ASN A 477 -10.89 -9.86 -6.40
C ASN A 477 -10.73 -10.38 -4.96
N ASP A 478 -10.59 -11.68 -4.76
CA ASP A 478 -10.22 -12.26 -3.47
C ASP A 478 -8.71 -12.16 -3.20
N LEU A 479 -7.97 -11.53 -4.14
CA LEU A 479 -6.53 -11.33 -4.16
C LEU A 479 -5.74 -12.63 -4.42
N SER A 480 -6.37 -13.71 -4.90
CA SER A 480 -5.68 -14.88 -5.42
C SER A 480 -5.15 -14.65 -6.84
N VAL A 481 -4.21 -15.48 -7.24
CA VAL A 481 -3.57 -15.40 -8.56
C VAL A 481 -3.85 -16.69 -9.34
N GLU A 482 -4.31 -16.55 -10.56
CA GLU A 482 -4.58 -17.63 -11.46
C GLU A 482 -3.64 -17.59 -12.65
N ILE A 483 -2.99 -18.71 -12.95
CA ILE A 483 -2.09 -18.86 -14.09
C ILE A 483 -2.69 -19.88 -15.04
N THR A 484 -2.87 -19.51 -16.30
CA THR A 484 -3.38 -20.43 -17.30
C THR A 484 -2.51 -20.45 -18.55
N GLN A 485 -2.44 -21.61 -19.20
CA GLN A 485 -1.85 -21.80 -20.51
C GLN A 485 -2.80 -22.68 -21.36
N LEU A 486 -3.18 -22.19 -22.53
CA LEU A 486 -4.12 -22.87 -23.43
C LEU A 486 -5.46 -23.26 -22.76
N GLY A 487 -5.91 -22.46 -21.78
CA GLY A 487 -7.15 -22.72 -21.02
C GLY A 487 -7.02 -23.77 -19.92
N GLN A 488 -5.82 -24.24 -19.61
CA GLN A 488 -5.54 -25.13 -18.49
C GLN A 488 -4.85 -24.39 -17.36
N ASP A 489 -5.23 -24.71 -16.12
CA ASP A 489 -4.63 -24.17 -14.93
C ASP A 489 -3.22 -24.72 -14.72
N LEU A 490 -2.31 -23.86 -14.33
CA LEU A 490 -0.93 -24.22 -14.05
C LEU A 490 -0.50 -23.66 -12.69
N ASP A 491 0.28 -24.47 -11.97
CA ASP A 491 0.98 -23.98 -10.79
C ASP A 491 2.29 -23.27 -11.17
N PHE A 492 2.70 -22.31 -10.36
CA PHE A 492 3.96 -21.61 -10.53
C PHE A 492 5.15 -22.58 -10.60
N ASP A 493 5.09 -23.68 -9.84
CA ASP A 493 6.16 -24.69 -9.79
C ASP A 493 6.28 -25.55 -11.05
N ASN A 494 5.25 -25.55 -11.90
CA ASN A 494 5.28 -26.25 -13.19
C ASN A 494 6.04 -25.49 -14.28
N LEU A 495 6.38 -24.21 -14.01
CA LEU A 495 7.10 -23.37 -14.94
C LEU A 495 8.58 -23.70 -15.01
N SER A 496 9.17 -23.64 -16.18
CA SER A 496 10.62 -23.68 -16.34
C SER A 496 11.28 -22.47 -15.66
N ARG A 497 12.56 -22.59 -15.34
CA ARG A 497 13.33 -21.52 -14.67
C ARG A 497 13.28 -20.20 -15.45
N GLY A 498 13.38 -20.25 -16.78
CA GLY A 498 13.33 -19.07 -17.61
C GLY A 498 11.95 -18.41 -17.62
N GLU A 499 10.87 -19.22 -17.64
CA GLU A 499 9.50 -18.74 -17.55
C GLU A 499 9.23 -18.10 -16.18
N ARG A 500 9.68 -18.73 -15.10
CA ARG A 500 9.56 -18.17 -13.74
C ARG A 500 10.22 -16.79 -13.65
N ASN A 501 11.45 -16.65 -14.13
CA ASN A 501 12.19 -15.39 -14.08
C ASN A 501 11.50 -14.29 -14.89
N ARG A 502 11.00 -14.62 -16.09
CA ARG A 502 10.22 -13.66 -16.90
C ARG A 502 8.92 -13.27 -16.19
N LEU A 503 8.26 -14.21 -15.55
CA LEU A 503 7.04 -13.93 -14.81
C LEU A 503 7.32 -13.07 -13.57
N ILE A 504 8.39 -13.35 -12.81
CA ILE A 504 8.84 -12.51 -11.68
C ILE A 504 9.08 -11.08 -12.15
N LEU A 505 9.82 -10.89 -13.23
CA LEU A 505 10.06 -9.55 -13.79
C LEU A 505 8.77 -8.88 -14.24
N SER A 506 7.88 -9.60 -14.95
CA SER A 506 6.60 -9.06 -15.41
C SER A 506 5.74 -8.57 -14.25
N MET A 507 5.68 -9.37 -13.19
CA MET A 507 4.96 -9.03 -11.96
C MET A 507 5.56 -7.82 -11.28
N SER A 508 6.87 -7.84 -11.08
CA SER A 508 7.57 -6.75 -10.39
C SER A 508 7.41 -5.42 -11.13
N PHE A 509 7.47 -5.43 -12.45
CA PHE A 509 7.23 -4.23 -13.26
C PHE A 509 5.77 -3.77 -13.19
N ALA A 510 4.81 -4.70 -13.21
CA ALA A 510 3.40 -4.37 -13.04
C ALA A 510 3.10 -3.83 -11.64
N PHE A 511 3.66 -4.46 -10.60
CA PHE A 511 3.56 -4.00 -9.22
C PHE A 511 4.13 -2.59 -9.06
N ARG A 512 5.30 -2.36 -9.64
CA ARG A 512 5.92 -1.04 -9.61
C ARG A 512 5.05 0.02 -10.28
N ASP A 513 4.42 -0.29 -11.41
CA ASP A 513 3.52 0.63 -12.10
C ASP A 513 2.31 1.01 -11.24
N VAL A 514 1.73 0.03 -10.54
CA VAL A 514 0.63 0.27 -9.60
C VAL A 514 1.10 1.10 -8.41
N TRP A 515 2.26 0.72 -7.83
CA TRP A 515 2.84 1.41 -6.70
C TRP A 515 3.09 2.89 -7.00
N GLU A 516 3.76 3.18 -8.12
CA GLU A 516 4.08 4.54 -8.54
C GLU A 516 2.85 5.39 -8.90
N GLY A 517 1.71 4.76 -9.14
CA GLY A 517 0.42 5.42 -9.33
C GLY A 517 -0.26 5.83 -8.02
N LEU A 518 0.05 5.17 -6.91
CA LEU A 518 -0.58 5.37 -5.60
C LEU A 518 0.34 6.04 -4.58
N TYR A 519 1.63 5.75 -4.69
CA TYR A 519 2.67 6.16 -3.75
C TYR A 519 3.77 6.95 -4.45
N GLN A 520 4.88 7.11 -3.77
CA GLN A 520 6.02 7.82 -4.33
C GLN A 520 6.80 6.96 -5.32
N SER A 521 7.21 7.59 -6.41
CA SER A 521 8.08 6.97 -7.39
C SER A 521 9.52 6.92 -6.86
N MET A 522 10.11 5.72 -6.82
CA MET A 522 11.52 5.52 -6.49
C MET A 522 12.36 5.45 -7.76
N ASN A 523 13.52 6.12 -7.78
CA ASN A 523 14.38 6.15 -8.96
C ASN A 523 15.15 4.85 -9.21
N LEU A 524 15.38 3.99 -8.21
CA LEU A 524 16.22 2.80 -8.31
C LEU A 524 15.43 1.52 -8.67
N LEU A 525 16.09 0.65 -9.42
CA LEU A 525 15.69 -0.72 -9.66
C LEU A 525 16.96 -1.59 -9.79
N PHE A 526 17.05 -2.63 -9.00
CA PHE A 526 18.08 -3.65 -9.09
C PHE A 526 17.49 -4.95 -9.61
N ILE A 527 18.22 -5.60 -10.52
CA ILE A 527 17.88 -6.92 -11.05
C ILE A 527 19.12 -7.79 -10.91
N ASP A 528 19.06 -8.72 -9.96
CA ASP A 528 20.19 -9.55 -9.57
C ASP A 528 20.00 -10.97 -10.12
N GLU A 529 20.77 -11.32 -11.13
CA GLU A 529 20.85 -12.63 -11.78
C GLU A 529 19.54 -13.17 -12.42
N LEU A 530 18.43 -12.46 -12.37
CA LEU A 530 17.16 -12.89 -12.96
C LEU A 530 17.23 -13.01 -14.49
N VAL A 531 18.10 -12.24 -15.12
CA VAL A 531 18.31 -12.26 -16.56
C VAL A 531 19.29 -13.37 -16.98
N ASP A 532 20.17 -13.79 -16.06
CA ASP A 532 21.19 -14.80 -16.32
C ASP A 532 20.67 -16.23 -16.21
N ALA A 533 19.76 -16.45 -15.26
CA ALA A 533 19.34 -17.77 -14.85
C ALA A 533 18.19 -18.31 -15.71
N GLY A 534 18.51 -19.11 -16.71
CA GLY A 534 17.54 -19.88 -17.47
C GLY A 534 16.80 -19.13 -18.59
N MET A 535 17.08 -17.86 -18.85
CA MET A 535 16.54 -17.17 -20.02
C MET A 535 17.33 -17.46 -21.29
N ASP A 536 16.62 -17.66 -22.37
CA ASP A 536 17.18 -17.70 -23.72
C ASP A 536 17.56 -16.29 -24.23
N THR A 537 18.26 -16.21 -25.34
CA THR A 537 18.71 -14.94 -25.92
C THR A 537 17.55 -14.01 -26.22
N ALA A 538 16.45 -14.51 -26.77
CA ALA A 538 15.26 -13.71 -27.06
C ALA A 538 14.63 -13.12 -25.79
N GLY A 539 14.61 -13.88 -24.70
CA GLY A 539 14.14 -13.42 -23.40
C GLY A 539 15.01 -12.33 -22.79
N VAL A 540 16.34 -12.49 -22.88
CA VAL A 540 17.29 -11.44 -22.44
C VAL A 540 17.07 -10.16 -23.24
N GLU A 541 16.93 -10.24 -24.58
CA GLU A 541 16.68 -9.08 -25.45
C GLU A 541 15.37 -8.37 -25.07
N SER A 542 14.31 -9.13 -24.88
CA SER A 542 13.01 -8.55 -24.49
C SER A 542 13.07 -7.88 -23.11
N ALA A 543 13.76 -8.51 -22.15
CA ALA A 543 13.99 -7.91 -20.84
C ALA A 543 14.78 -6.60 -20.94
N LEU A 544 15.91 -6.61 -21.67
CA LEU A 544 16.72 -5.42 -21.91
C LEU A 544 15.93 -4.30 -22.61
N ALA A 545 15.08 -4.63 -23.58
CA ALA A 545 14.24 -3.66 -24.27
C ALA A 545 13.26 -2.98 -23.30
N VAL A 546 12.63 -3.75 -22.42
CA VAL A 546 11.75 -3.22 -21.35
C VAL A 546 12.54 -2.33 -20.39
N LEU A 547 13.71 -2.78 -19.94
CA LEU A 547 14.54 -2.03 -18.98
C LEU A 547 15.06 -0.71 -19.58
N LYS A 548 15.55 -0.73 -20.81
CA LYS A 548 15.97 0.49 -21.53
C LYS A 548 14.81 1.47 -21.68
N LYS A 549 13.63 0.98 -21.99
CA LYS A 549 12.42 1.80 -22.07
C LYS A 549 12.09 2.42 -20.72
N MET A 550 12.13 1.65 -19.63
CA MET A 550 11.87 2.15 -18.28
C MET A 550 12.93 3.19 -17.85
N ALA A 551 14.20 2.94 -18.11
CA ALA A 551 15.28 3.88 -17.80
C ALA A 551 15.07 5.22 -18.51
N ARG A 552 14.78 5.19 -19.82
CA ARG A 552 14.63 6.39 -20.66
C ARG A 552 13.33 7.15 -20.39
N GLU A 553 12.18 6.44 -20.35
CA GLU A 553 10.86 7.09 -20.31
C GLU A 553 10.42 7.49 -18.89
N ARG A 554 10.99 6.85 -17.87
CA ARG A 554 10.60 7.08 -16.47
C ARG A 554 11.72 7.59 -15.59
N ASN A 555 12.85 7.96 -16.16
CA ASN A 555 14.04 8.43 -15.43
C ASN A 555 14.44 7.48 -14.30
N LYS A 556 14.55 6.18 -14.60
CA LYS A 556 14.94 5.16 -13.62
C LYS A 556 16.41 4.80 -13.76
N ASN A 557 17.07 4.66 -12.62
CA ASN A 557 18.43 4.16 -12.50
C ASN A 557 18.35 2.64 -12.30
N ILE A 558 18.65 1.88 -13.34
CA ILE A 558 18.49 0.43 -13.34
C ILE A 558 19.86 -0.22 -13.27
N TYR A 559 20.06 -1.05 -12.27
CA TYR A 559 21.29 -1.82 -12.06
C TYR A 559 21.01 -3.29 -12.35
N LEU A 560 21.56 -3.76 -13.47
CA LEU A 560 21.47 -5.15 -13.89
C LEU A 560 22.73 -5.89 -13.44
N ILE A 561 22.60 -6.73 -12.44
CA ILE A 561 23.68 -7.58 -11.97
C ILE A 561 23.67 -8.86 -12.79
N SER A 562 24.77 -9.11 -13.50
CA SER A 562 24.90 -10.24 -14.40
C SER A 562 26.33 -10.81 -14.39
N HIS A 563 26.45 -12.04 -14.85
CA HIS A 563 27.73 -12.70 -15.11
C HIS A 563 28.12 -12.67 -16.60
N LYS A 564 27.23 -12.14 -17.47
CA LYS A 564 27.38 -12.18 -18.93
C LYS A 564 28.05 -10.93 -19.46
N ASP A 565 29.28 -11.06 -19.97
CA ASP A 565 29.99 -9.96 -20.62
C ASP A 565 29.34 -9.48 -21.91
N GLU A 566 28.62 -10.38 -22.57
CA GLU A 566 27.90 -10.08 -23.82
C GLU A 566 26.89 -8.93 -23.64
N LEU A 567 26.54 -8.61 -22.39
CA LEU A 567 25.66 -7.50 -22.06
C LEU A 567 26.38 -6.15 -22.04
N VAL A 568 27.72 -6.11 -21.98
CA VAL A 568 28.49 -4.86 -21.91
C VAL A 568 28.16 -3.94 -23.08
N GLY A 569 28.17 -4.45 -24.33
CA GLY A 569 27.80 -3.66 -25.51
C GLY A 569 26.32 -3.31 -25.64
N ARG A 570 25.49 -3.70 -24.68
CA ARG A 570 24.02 -3.54 -24.69
C ARG A 570 23.47 -2.64 -23.60
N VAL A 571 24.31 -2.05 -22.78
CA VAL A 571 23.95 -1.17 -21.67
C VAL A 571 24.61 0.19 -21.84
N ASN A 572 24.19 1.15 -21.03
CA ASN A 572 24.74 2.51 -21.10
C ASN A 572 26.01 2.67 -20.25
N ASN A 573 26.05 1.99 -19.10
CA ASN A 573 27.15 2.10 -18.15
C ASN A 573 27.52 0.71 -17.61
N VAL A 574 28.77 0.57 -17.17
CA VAL A 574 29.26 -0.62 -16.47
C VAL A 574 29.82 -0.20 -15.13
N LEU A 575 29.35 -0.86 -14.06
CA LEU A 575 29.92 -0.78 -12.71
C LEU A 575 30.68 -2.06 -12.46
N ARG A 576 31.99 -1.96 -12.30
CA ARG A 576 32.83 -3.12 -11.96
C ARG A 576 32.92 -3.28 -10.44
N VAL A 577 32.65 -4.50 -9.99
CA VAL A 577 32.77 -4.92 -8.60
C VAL A 577 34.00 -5.81 -8.51
N ILE A 578 35.08 -5.25 -8.03
CA ILE A 578 36.40 -5.89 -8.00
C ILE A 578 36.61 -6.49 -6.62
N LYS A 579 37.00 -7.75 -6.57
CA LYS A 579 37.46 -8.40 -5.35
C LYS A 579 38.94 -8.62 -5.42
N GLU A 580 39.66 -8.04 -4.48
CA GLU A 580 41.10 -8.14 -4.36
C GLU A 580 41.48 -8.28 -2.89
N ASN A 581 42.40 -9.20 -2.60
CA ASN A 581 42.87 -9.48 -1.24
C ASN A 581 41.71 -9.78 -0.23
N GLY A 582 40.63 -10.42 -0.74
CA GLY A 582 39.46 -10.76 0.04
C GLY A 582 38.45 -9.62 0.24
N PHE A 583 38.71 -8.41 -0.26
CA PHE A 583 37.85 -7.25 -0.09
C PHE A 583 37.25 -6.79 -1.41
N THR A 584 36.03 -6.26 -1.31
CA THR A 584 35.28 -5.72 -2.45
C THR A 584 35.50 -4.22 -2.58
N SER A 585 35.74 -3.75 -3.79
CA SER A 585 35.72 -2.34 -4.20
C SER A 585 34.79 -2.12 -5.39
N TYR A 586 34.26 -0.91 -5.52
CA TYR A 586 33.40 -0.49 -6.63
C TYR A 586 34.16 0.49 -7.51
N SER A 587 34.29 0.21 -8.81
CA SER A 587 34.91 1.08 -9.79
C SER A 587 33.91 1.46 -10.87
N ASN A 588 33.74 2.74 -11.08
CA ASN A 588 33.00 3.27 -12.23
C ASN A 588 33.97 3.35 -13.41
N ASP A 589 34.19 2.26 -14.11
CA ASP A 589 34.84 2.33 -15.40
C ASP A 589 33.88 2.99 -16.39
N VAL A 590 34.19 4.24 -16.70
CA VAL A 590 33.62 4.93 -17.86
C VAL A 590 34.41 4.47 -19.07
N ASP A 591 34.35 3.21 -19.42
CA ASP A 591 34.73 2.79 -20.75
C ASP A 591 33.55 3.13 -21.66
N TYR A 592 33.67 4.27 -22.32
CA TYR A 592 32.82 4.62 -23.46
C TYR A 592 33.00 3.52 -24.51
N VAL A 593 31.97 2.72 -24.69
CA VAL A 593 31.79 2.02 -25.93
C VAL A 593 31.25 3.08 -26.90
N GLU A 594 32.14 3.63 -27.76
CA GLU A 594 31.76 4.43 -28.91
C GLU A 594 30.78 3.71 -29.85
#